data_3e590f36aadb2cf6e04c256a4a09e106
#
_entry.id   3e590f36aadb2cf6e04c256a4a09e106
#
_cell.length_a   1.000
_cell.length_b   1.000
_cell.length_c   1.000
_cell.angle_alpha   90.00
_cell.angle_beta   90.00
_cell.angle_gamma   90.00
#
_symmetry.space_group_name_H-M   'P 1'
#
loop_
_entity.id
_entity.type
_entity.pdbx_description
1 polymer ?
#
loop_
_entity_poly.entity_id
_entity_poly.type
_entity_poly.pdbx_seq_one_letter_code
_entity_poly.pdbx_strand_id
1 'polypeptide(L)'
;MISFIRGTLVGSDSESALIEVNGIGYRVAMSYHALSSLGSKGDEVLVLTYLYVREDALVLYGFVDEEERSLFERLITVSGIGPKV
;
A
#
# COMPACT_ATOMS: atom_id res chain seq x y z
N MET A 1 -7.57 -12.03 2.20
CA MET A 1 -7.24 -10.62 2.45
C MET A 1 -5.73 -10.45 2.61
N ILE A 2 -5.17 -9.46 1.95
CA ILE A 2 -3.74 -9.20 2.05
C ILE A 2 -3.53 -8.11 3.08
N SER A 3 -2.95 -8.47 4.23
CA SER A 3 -2.82 -7.56 5.36
C SER A 3 -1.47 -6.88 5.44
N PHE A 4 -0.44 -7.50 4.91
CA PHE A 4 0.87 -6.86 4.82
C PHE A 4 1.69 -7.56 3.75
N ILE A 5 2.73 -6.87 3.30
CA ILE A 5 3.65 -7.43 2.34
C ILE A 5 5.06 -7.16 2.84
N ARG A 6 5.88 -8.19 2.85
CA ARG A 6 7.31 -8.04 3.15
C ARG A 6 8.09 -8.49 1.92
N GLY A 7 8.92 -7.63 1.42
CA GLY A 7 9.68 -7.97 0.24
C GLY A 7 10.72 -6.93 -0.08
N THR A 8 11.23 -6.99 -1.30
CA THR A 8 12.28 -6.10 -1.75
C THR A 8 11.68 -4.94 -2.53
N LEU A 9 12.07 -3.73 -2.16
CA LEU A 9 11.61 -2.54 -2.89
C LEU A 9 12.33 -2.49 -4.24
N VAL A 10 11.57 -2.68 -5.31
CA VAL A 10 12.12 -2.71 -6.66
C VAL A 10 12.13 -1.31 -7.27
N GLY A 11 11.18 -0.50 -6.91
CA GLY A 11 11.09 0.86 -7.41
C GLY A 11 9.86 1.55 -6.85
N SER A 12 9.74 2.83 -7.16
CA SER A 12 8.57 3.59 -6.72
C SER A 12 8.39 4.81 -7.59
N ASP A 13 7.18 5.34 -7.58
CA ASP A 13 6.91 6.62 -8.22
C ASP A 13 6.20 7.50 -7.21
N SER A 14 5.52 8.57 -7.66
CA SER A 14 4.92 9.51 -6.73
C SER A 14 3.67 8.97 -6.05
N GLU A 15 3.15 7.84 -6.50
CA GLU A 15 1.87 7.34 -6.00
C GLU A 15 1.91 5.89 -5.57
N SER A 16 2.97 5.17 -5.86
CA SER A 16 3.01 3.75 -5.55
C SER A 16 4.42 3.23 -5.40
N ALA A 17 4.52 2.08 -4.77
CA ALA A 17 5.77 1.34 -4.65
C ALA A 17 5.59 0.00 -5.32
N LEU A 18 6.67 -0.52 -5.88
CA LEU A 18 6.67 -1.85 -6.48
C LEU A 18 7.54 -2.73 -5.59
N ILE A 19 6.92 -3.75 -5.02
CA ILE A 19 7.58 -4.63 -4.05
C ILE A 19 7.56 -6.05 -4.58
N GLU A 20 8.73 -6.67 -4.62
CA GLU A 20 8.85 -8.03 -5.11
C GLU A 20 8.85 -9.01 -3.95
N VAL A 21 8.00 -10.03 -4.04
CA VAL A 21 7.93 -11.10 -3.07
C VAL A 21 8.00 -12.41 -3.84
N ASN A 22 9.10 -13.12 -3.70
CA ASN A 22 9.29 -14.42 -4.34
C ASN A 22 8.99 -14.40 -5.84
N GLY A 23 9.46 -13.38 -6.51
CA GLY A 23 9.32 -13.27 -7.96
C GLY A 23 8.03 -12.64 -8.42
N ILE A 24 7.16 -12.23 -7.50
CA ILE A 24 5.91 -11.55 -7.85
C ILE A 24 6.03 -10.10 -7.46
N GLY A 25 5.74 -9.20 -8.40
CA GLY A 25 5.78 -7.77 -8.12
C GLY A 25 4.40 -7.26 -7.74
N TYR A 26 4.31 -6.64 -6.58
CA TYR A 26 3.08 -6.03 -6.10
C TYR A 26 3.17 -4.52 -6.20
N ARG A 27 2.22 -3.91 -6.88
CA ARG A 27 2.14 -2.45 -6.92
C ARG A 27 1.22 -2.00 -5.80
N VAL A 28 1.78 -1.22 -4.89
CA VAL A 28 1.08 -0.79 -3.69
C VAL A 28 0.92 0.72 -3.73
N ALA A 29 -0.33 1.18 -3.75
CA ALA A 29 -0.62 2.62 -3.77
C ALA A 29 -0.35 3.17 -2.38
N MET A 30 0.41 4.25 -2.29
CA MET A 30 0.81 4.82 -1.01
C MET A 30 0.84 6.33 -1.11
N SER A 31 0.67 6.99 0.04
CA SER A 31 0.80 8.43 0.07
C SER A 31 2.26 8.81 -0.16
N TYR A 32 2.47 10.05 -0.61
CA TYR A 32 3.82 10.53 -0.83
C TYR A 32 4.64 10.46 0.47
N HIS A 33 4.00 10.82 1.57
CA HIS A 33 4.65 10.78 2.88
C HIS A 33 5.14 9.36 3.21
N ALA A 34 4.27 8.38 3.00
CA ALA A 34 4.62 6.99 3.27
C ALA A 34 5.74 6.51 2.36
N LEU A 35 5.68 6.90 1.09
CA LEU A 35 6.71 6.50 0.13
C LEU A 35 8.06 7.07 0.51
N SER A 36 8.09 8.30 0.98
CA SER A 36 9.37 8.94 1.30
C SER A 36 10.05 8.31 2.51
N SER A 37 9.29 7.61 3.35
CA SER A 37 9.86 6.96 4.53
C SER A 37 10.08 5.46 4.32
N LEU A 38 9.77 4.95 3.14
CA LEU A 38 9.79 3.51 2.92
C LEU A 38 11.20 2.93 2.83
N GLY A 39 12.12 3.67 2.24
CA GLY A 39 13.47 3.17 2.09
C GLY A 39 13.97 3.36 0.67
N SER A 40 15.07 2.71 0.35
CA SER A 40 15.72 2.83 -0.93
C SER A 40 15.51 1.58 -1.76
N LYS A 41 15.65 1.74 -3.06
CA LYS A 41 15.57 0.61 -3.98
C LYS A 41 16.57 -0.45 -3.56
N GLY A 42 16.09 -1.68 -3.45
CA GLY A 42 16.92 -2.80 -3.02
C GLY A 42 16.75 -3.15 -1.55
N ASP A 43 16.14 -2.28 -0.77
CA ASP A 43 15.93 -2.55 0.66
C ASP A 43 14.79 -3.53 0.86
N GLU A 44 14.87 -4.27 1.95
CA GLU A 44 13.74 -5.09 2.37
C GLU A 44 12.77 -4.20 3.14
N VAL A 45 11.50 -4.27 2.78
CA VAL A 45 10.50 -3.40 3.39
C VAL A 45 9.31 -4.22 3.85
N LEU A 46 8.62 -3.72 4.86
CA LEU A 46 7.37 -4.29 5.33
C LEU A 46 6.32 -3.19 5.24
N VAL A 47 5.25 -3.48 4.52
CA VAL A 47 4.20 -2.50 4.29
C VAL A 47 2.88 -3.10 4.73
N LEU A 48 2.16 -2.41 5.59
CA LEU A 48 0.82 -2.81 5.98
C LEU A 48 -0.11 -2.45 4.84
N THR A 49 -1.05 -3.33 4.54
CA THR A 49 -1.86 -3.15 3.35
C THR A 49 -3.35 -3.27 3.61
N TYR A 50 -4.13 -2.74 2.70
CA TYR A 50 -5.57 -2.89 2.66
C TYR A 50 -5.93 -3.18 1.21
N LEU A 51 -6.55 -4.33 0.95
CA LEU A 51 -6.94 -4.70 -0.39
C LEU A 51 -8.36 -4.19 -0.65
N TYR A 52 -8.47 -3.26 -1.59
CA TYR A 52 -9.75 -2.70 -1.96
C TYR A 52 -10.25 -3.40 -3.22
N VAL A 53 -11.39 -4.08 -3.09
CA VAL A 53 -11.94 -4.86 -4.17
C VAL A 53 -13.13 -4.12 -4.78
N ARG A 54 -13.05 -3.89 -6.06
CA ARG A 54 -14.12 -3.25 -6.80
C ARG A 54 -14.53 -4.16 -7.95
N GLU A 55 -15.65 -3.83 -8.55
CA GLU A 55 -16.16 -4.58 -9.69
C GLU A 55 -15.15 -4.62 -10.82
N ASP A 56 -14.47 -3.51 -11.03
CA ASP A 56 -13.60 -3.33 -12.19
C ASP A 56 -12.13 -3.24 -11.86
N ALA A 57 -11.75 -3.40 -10.58
CA ALA A 57 -10.35 -3.25 -10.21
C ALA A 57 -10.07 -3.81 -8.84
N LEU A 58 -8.81 -4.17 -8.65
CA LEU A 58 -8.27 -4.53 -7.34
C LEU A 58 -7.13 -3.55 -7.07
N VAL A 59 -7.20 -2.87 -5.92
CA VAL A 59 -6.18 -1.90 -5.57
C VAL A 59 -5.63 -2.25 -4.20
N LEU A 60 -4.31 -2.35 -4.12
CA LEU A 60 -3.64 -2.64 -2.88
C LEU A 60 -3.08 -1.32 -2.34
N TYR A 61 -3.60 -0.87 -1.19
CA TYR A 61 -3.13 0.35 -0.55
C TYR A 61 -2.17 0.01 0.56
N GLY A 62 -1.11 0.81 0.71
CA GLY A 62 -0.07 0.54 1.68
C GLY A 62 0.10 1.67 2.68
N PHE A 63 0.51 1.31 3.89
CA PHE A 63 0.64 2.24 5.01
C PHE A 63 1.89 1.92 5.79
N VAL A 64 2.47 2.95 6.41
CA VAL A 64 3.70 2.76 7.16
C VAL A 64 3.43 2.20 8.56
N ASP A 65 2.24 2.45 9.12
CA ASP A 65 1.94 1.91 10.44
C ASP A 65 0.46 1.59 10.55
N GLU A 66 0.14 0.91 11.64
CA GLU A 66 -1.22 0.42 11.88
C GLU A 66 -2.21 1.56 12.08
N GLU A 67 -1.76 2.64 12.68
CA GLU A 67 -2.62 3.77 12.95
C GLU A 67 -3.12 4.41 11.65
N GLU A 68 -2.22 4.57 10.71
CA GLU A 68 -2.58 5.13 9.41
C GLU A 68 -3.57 4.24 8.69
N ARG A 69 -3.34 2.92 8.72
CA ARG A 69 -4.25 1.99 8.07
C ARG A 69 -5.62 2.00 8.73
N SER A 70 -5.67 2.05 10.05
CA SER A 70 -6.94 2.09 10.76
C SER A 70 -7.74 3.32 10.42
N LEU A 71 -7.07 4.47 10.32
CA LEU A 71 -7.74 5.70 9.96
C LEU A 71 -8.33 5.60 8.56
N PHE A 72 -7.56 5.06 7.62
CA PHE A 72 -8.03 4.87 6.25
C PHE A 72 -9.28 3.98 6.21
N GLU A 73 -9.23 2.87 6.94
CA GLU A 73 -10.36 1.93 6.97
C GLU A 73 -11.61 2.59 7.53
N ARG A 74 -11.45 3.41 8.55
CA ARG A 74 -12.59 4.10 9.15
C ARG A 74 -13.18 5.12 8.20
N LEU A 75 -12.33 5.84 7.48
CA LEU A 75 -12.81 6.85 6.54
C LEU A 75 -13.65 6.26 5.43
N ILE A 76 -13.23 5.16 4.85
CA ILE A 76 -14.00 4.56 3.76
C ILE A 76 -15.27 3.91 4.28
N THR A 77 -15.27 3.44 5.52
CA THR A 77 -16.45 2.81 6.11
C THR A 77 -17.51 3.85 6.48
N VAL A 78 -17.08 4.92 7.15
CA VAL A 78 -18.01 5.92 7.67
C VAL A 78 -18.58 6.77 6.57
N SER A 79 -17.74 7.24 5.65
CA SER A 79 -18.20 8.17 4.62
C SER A 79 -18.89 7.49 3.45
N GLY A 80 -18.73 6.18 3.32
CA GLY A 80 -19.29 5.48 2.18
C GLY A 80 -18.62 5.84 0.87
N ILE A 81 -17.48 6.53 0.94
CA ILE A 81 -16.74 6.94 -0.23
C ILE A 81 -15.59 5.97 -0.42
N GLY A 82 -15.39 5.54 -1.66
CA GLY A 82 -14.24 4.69 -1.94
C GLY A 82 -12.94 5.42 -1.70
N PRO A 83 -11.85 4.69 -1.56
CA PRO A 83 -10.55 5.31 -1.32
C PRO A 83 -10.15 6.11 -2.54
N LYS A 84 -9.97 7.39 -2.33
CA LYS A 84 -9.53 8.28 -3.38
C LYS A 84 -8.20 8.86 -3.00
N VAL A 85 -7.43 9.04 -3.97
CA VAL A 85 -6.11 9.59 -3.75
C VAL A 85 -6.12 11.06 -3.88
#